data_34d15465b542adbbef9eda439c0e1af8
#
_entry.id   34d15465b542adbbef9eda439c0e1af8
#
_cell.length_a   1.000
_cell.length_b   1.000
_cell.length_c   1.000
_cell.angle_alpha   90.00
_cell.angle_beta   90.00
_cell.angle_gamma   90.00
#
_symmetry.space_group_name_H-M   'P 1'
#
loop_
_entity.id
_entity.type
_entity.pdbx_description
1 polymer ?
#
loop_
_entity_poly.entity_id
_entity_poly.type
_entity_poly.pdbx_seq_one_letter_code
_entity_poly.pdbx_strand_id
1 'polypeptide(L)'
;MIEIIDILFSANFWAAALRIATPLIFGVIGALICERAGVLNLGIEGIFTAGAMAGWMAVWLGAGLWGGVLVAAFAGAVFGLIHAILTVPLGLSQHVSGIGVTLFATSLSYFIYRTALPDVSSPPRIDAFQPLDIPVLSELPFIGPALFQQTPLTFLALFLVLATAYVLYRTPLGLAIQAVGDNPAAVESQGLSVYAIRMGTVVAGSAIMALGGAFLTMSAFDAFFFGMVNGRGWICIALTVFASWRPGKALIGALLFGAFDAFQVRLQTEVGSFIPGQVFLMMPYILSIAALIVVARRADYPRALLVPYFRGQR
;
A
#
# COMPACT_ATOMS: atom_id res chain seq x y z
N MET A 1 17.24 -23.55 18.57
CA MET A 1 18.16 -22.61 17.85
C MET A 1 18.41 -23.06 16.42
N ILE A 2 18.62 -24.34 16.16
CA ILE A 2 18.80 -24.90 14.81
C ILE A 2 17.53 -24.71 13.95
N GLU A 3 16.34 -24.97 14.48
CA GLU A 3 15.04 -24.80 13.81
C GLU A 3 14.76 -23.36 13.35
N ILE A 4 15.16 -22.34 14.13
CA ILE A 4 14.97 -20.92 13.76
C ILE A 4 15.86 -20.55 12.56
N ILE A 5 17.07 -21.08 12.50
CA ILE A 5 18.00 -20.86 11.40
C ILE A 5 17.45 -21.50 10.14
N ASP A 6 16.95 -22.74 10.24
CA ASP A 6 16.36 -23.48 9.11
C ASP A 6 15.11 -22.77 8.53
N ILE A 7 14.32 -22.12 9.39
CA ILE A 7 13.18 -21.28 8.95
C ILE A 7 13.67 -20.13 8.07
N LEU A 8 14.67 -19.36 8.53
CA LEU A 8 15.16 -18.19 7.80
C LEU A 8 15.85 -18.55 6.46
N PHE A 9 16.41 -19.75 6.37
CA PHE A 9 17.02 -20.27 5.13
C PHE A 9 16.06 -21.07 4.25
N SER A 10 14.74 -21.12 4.57
CA SER A 10 13.76 -21.79 3.72
C SER A 10 13.21 -20.85 2.63
N ALA A 11 13.14 -21.32 1.38
CA ALA A 11 12.53 -20.58 0.27
C ALA A 11 11.06 -20.23 0.55
N ASN A 12 10.32 -21.13 1.19
CA ASN A 12 8.91 -20.92 1.56
C ASN A 12 8.71 -19.78 2.54
N PHE A 13 9.69 -19.50 3.40
CA PHE A 13 9.65 -18.34 4.30
C PHE A 13 9.70 -17.04 3.50
N TRP A 14 10.63 -16.92 2.56
CA TRP A 14 10.78 -15.72 1.75
C TRP A 14 9.64 -15.54 0.76
N ALA A 15 9.07 -16.64 0.24
CA ALA A 15 7.84 -16.59 -0.56
C ALA A 15 6.67 -16.03 0.25
N ALA A 16 6.48 -16.47 1.49
CA ALA A 16 5.45 -15.93 2.39
C ALA A 16 5.74 -14.48 2.76
N ALA A 17 7.00 -14.13 3.08
CA ALA A 17 7.39 -12.77 3.38
C ALA A 17 7.10 -11.79 2.22
N LEU A 18 7.39 -12.17 0.99
CA LEU A 18 7.10 -11.37 -0.20
C LEU A 18 5.57 -11.24 -0.43
N ARG A 19 4.81 -12.32 -0.22
CA ARG A 19 3.34 -12.28 -0.32
C ARG A 19 2.73 -11.30 0.70
N ILE A 20 3.19 -11.33 1.94
CA ILE A 20 2.73 -10.42 3.01
C ILE A 20 3.18 -8.98 2.73
N ALA A 21 4.38 -8.78 2.19
CA ALA A 21 4.91 -7.49 1.82
C ALA A 21 4.18 -6.84 0.63
N THR A 22 3.60 -7.63 -0.28
CA THR A 22 3.02 -7.13 -1.53
C THR A 22 1.96 -6.04 -1.34
N PRO A 23 0.92 -6.19 -0.49
CA PRO A 23 -0.03 -5.12 -0.25
C PRO A 23 0.63 -3.89 0.37
N LEU A 24 1.64 -4.07 1.24
CA LEU A 24 2.40 -2.97 1.83
C LEU A 24 3.21 -2.22 0.78
N ILE A 25 3.79 -2.92 -0.21
CA ILE A 25 4.51 -2.30 -1.33
C ILE A 25 3.58 -1.35 -2.11
N PHE A 26 2.39 -1.80 -2.49
CA PHE A 26 1.40 -0.94 -3.15
C PHE A 26 1.06 0.29 -2.29
N GLY A 27 0.78 0.09 -1.01
CA GLY A 27 0.42 1.16 -0.11
C GLY A 27 1.53 2.19 0.09
N VAL A 28 2.75 1.72 0.36
CA VAL A 28 3.91 2.62 0.58
C VAL A 28 4.26 3.39 -0.69
N ILE A 29 4.24 2.76 -1.87
CA ILE A 29 4.51 3.44 -3.15
C ILE A 29 3.44 4.49 -3.43
N GLY A 30 2.16 4.17 -3.19
CA GLY A 30 1.08 5.14 -3.33
C GLY A 30 1.22 6.33 -2.36
N ALA A 31 1.50 6.07 -1.08
CA ALA A 31 1.73 7.11 -0.08
C ALA A 31 2.95 7.97 -0.43
N LEU A 32 4.05 7.35 -0.83
CA LEU A 32 5.28 8.02 -1.22
C LEU A 32 5.05 9.01 -2.37
N ILE A 33 4.28 8.65 -3.39
CA ILE A 33 3.97 9.54 -4.52
C ILE A 33 3.16 10.75 -4.04
N CYS A 34 2.16 10.56 -3.19
CA CYS A 34 1.37 11.65 -2.61
C CYS A 34 2.23 12.59 -1.78
N GLU A 35 3.01 12.04 -0.86
CA GLU A 35 3.81 12.80 0.08
C GLU A 35 5.01 13.50 -0.57
N ARG A 36 5.58 12.94 -1.65
CA ARG A 36 6.60 13.63 -2.46
C ARG A 36 6.09 14.90 -3.12
N ALA A 37 4.80 15.02 -3.39
CA ALA A 37 4.15 16.25 -3.84
C ALA A 37 3.69 17.17 -2.68
N GLY A 38 3.96 16.79 -1.43
CA GLY A 38 3.60 17.57 -0.24
C GLY A 38 2.19 17.30 0.29
N VAL A 39 1.54 16.21 -0.08
CA VAL A 39 0.19 15.85 0.40
C VAL A 39 0.21 14.53 1.14
N LEU A 40 -0.05 14.57 2.44
CA LEU A 40 -0.25 13.38 3.26
C LEU A 40 -1.65 12.80 3.02
N ASN A 41 -1.74 11.50 2.77
CA ASN A 41 -3.03 10.82 2.58
C ASN A 41 -3.28 9.75 3.64
N LEU A 42 -3.88 10.15 4.77
CA LEU A 42 -4.33 9.22 5.82
C LEU A 42 -5.59 8.43 5.42
N GLY A 43 -6.12 8.66 4.23
CA GLY A 43 -7.22 7.88 3.64
C GLY A 43 -6.84 6.44 3.25
N ILE A 44 -5.58 6.10 3.33
CA ILE A 44 -5.00 4.85 2.84
C ILE A 44 -5.71 3.58 3.35
N GLU A 45 -6.07 3.49 4.62
CA GLU A 45 -6.75 2.32 5.20
C GLU A 45 -8.13 2.11 4.56
N GLY A 46 -8.89 3.19 4.39
CA GLY A 46 -10.20 3.16 3.72
C GLY A 46 -10.08 2.91 2.22
N ILE A 47 -9.06 3.47 1.57
CA ILE A 47 -8.78 3.26 0.14
C ILE A 47 -8.42 1.79 -0.13
N PHE A 48 -7.65 1.15 0.76
CA PHE A 48 -7.41 -0.31 0.71
C PHE A 48 -8.72 -1.08 0.79
N THR A 49 -9.58 -0.74 1.76
CA THR A 49 -10.88 -1.41 1.94
C THR A 49 -11.77 -1.23 0.71
N ALA A 50 -11.80 -0.02 0.13
CA ALA A 50 -12.57 0.26 -1.08
C ALA A 50 -12.03 -0.51 -2.29
N GLY A 51 -10.71 -0.55 -2.46
CA GLY A 51 -10.06 -1.34 -3.52
C GLY A 51 -10.32 -2.84 -3.38
N ALA A 52 -10.23 -3.36 -2.14
CA ALA A 52 -10.53 -4.75 -1.83
C ALA A 52 -11.98 -5.11 -2.18
N MET A 53 -12.93 -4.30 -1.73
CA MET A 53 -14.36 -4.53 -1.97
C MET A 53 -14.73 -4.37 -3.44
N ALA A 54 -14.33 -3.26 -4.07
CA ALA A 54 -14.72 -2.95 -5.44
C ALA A 54 -14.11 -3.93 -6.43
N GLY A 55 -12.83 -4.29 -6.27
CA GLY A 55 -12.17 -5.28 -7.11
C GLY A 55 -12.79 -6.67 -6.98
N TRP A 56 -12.99 -7.13 -5.74
CA TRP A 56 -13.66 -8.40 -5.48
C TRP A 56 -15.09 -8.42 -6.04
N MET A 57 -15.88 -7.38 -5.80
CA MET A 57 -17.26 -7.29 -6.27
C MET A 57 -17.33 -7.35 -7.80
N ALA A 58 -16.43 -6.66 -8.50
CA ALA A 58 -16.37 -6.69 -9.97
C ALA A 58 -16.11 -8.11 -10.49
N VAL A 59 -15.16 -8.84 -9.89
CA VAL A 59 -14.89 -10.25 -10.26
C VAL A 59 -16.07 -11.15 -9.94
N TRP A 60 -16.68 -10.99 -8.77
CA TRP A 60 -17.85 -11.75 -8.36
C TRP A 60 -19.05 -11.53 -9.30
N LEU A 61 -19.21 -10.32 -9.85
CA LEU A 61 -20.24 -9.98 -10.85
C LEU A 61 -19.89 -10.44 -12.28
N GLY A 62 -18.77 -11.14 -12.47
CA GLY A 62 -18.37 -11.74 -13.74
C GLY A 62 -17.34 -10.97 -14.54
N ALA A 63 -16.77 -9.88 -14.02
CA ALA A 63 -15.58 -9.30 -14.62
C ALA A 63 -14.38 -10.24 -14.46
N GLY A 64 -13.50 -10.28 -15.45
CA GLY A 64 -12.24 -11.01 -15.30
C GLY A 64 -11.35 -10.38 -14.21
N LEU A 65 -10.37 -11.14 -13.71
CA LEU A 65 -9.48 -10.69 -12.62
C LEU A 65 -8.81 -9.33 -12.89
N TRP A 66 -8.30 -9.12 -14.10
CA TRP A 66 -7.73 -7.82 -14.50
C TRP A 66 -8.77 -6.70 -14.56
N GLY A 67 -10.01 -7.02 -14.91
CA GLY A 67 -11.14 -6.09 -14.80
C GLY A 67 -11.38 -5.67 -13.36
N GLY A 68 -11.33 -6.61 -12.41
CA GLY A 68 -11.38 -6.33 -10.99
C GLY A 68 -10.24 -5.43 -10.50
N VAL A 69 -9.01 -5.65 -10.99
CA VAL A 69 -7.85 -4.79 -10.71
C VAL A 69 -8.08 -3.36 -11.17
N LEU A 70 -8.63 -3.17 -12.39
CA LEU A 70 -8.93 -1.84 -12.92
C LEU A 70 -10.04 -1.14 -12.13
N VAL A 71 -11.09 -1.87 -11.74
CA VAL A 71 -12.18 -1.33 -10.91
C VAL A 71 -11.67 -0.95 -9.52
N ALA A 72 -10.78 -1.75 -8.92
CA ALA A 72 -10.13 -1.40 -7.66
C ALA A 72 -9.29 -0.12 -7.77
N ALA A 73 -8.46 0.00 -8.81
CA ALA A 73 -7.66 1.20 -9.06
C ALA A 73 -8.56 2.43 -9.29
N PHE A 74 -9.66 2.28 -10.03
CA PHE A 74 -10.64 3.35 -10.24
C PHE A 74 -11.31 3.78 -8.93
N ALA A 75 -11.74 2.83 -8.08
CA ALA A 75 -12.29 3.14 -6.77
C ALA A 75 -11.29 3.92 -5.91
N GLY A 76 -10.02 3.51 -5.90
CA GLY A 76 -8.95 4.24 -5.24
C GLY A 76 -8.75 5.65 -5.80
N ALA A 77 -8.81 5.81 -7.12
CA ALA A 77 -8.71 7.12 -7.77
C ALA A 77 -9.87 8.06 -7.36
N VAL A 78 -11.09 7.53 -7.24
CA VAL A 78 -12.27 8.31 -6.79
C VAL A 78 -12.09 8.80 -5.37
N PHE A 79 -11.73 7.94 -4.42
CA PHE A 79 -11.46 8.37 -3.03
C PHE A 79 -10.24 9.30 -2.94
N GLY A 80 -9.22 9.04 -3.77
CA GLY A 80 -8.07 9.93 -3.91
C GLY A 80 -8.47 11.31 -4.44
N LEU A 81 -9.39 11.39 -5.39
CA LEU A 81 -9.92 12.66 -5.90
C LEU A 81 -10.68 13.42 -4.83
N ILE A 82 -11.51 12.74 -4.03
CA ILE A 82 -12.20 13.35 -2.89
C ILE A 82 -11.17 13.95 -1.93
N HIS A 83 -10.15 13.18 -1.53
CA HIS A 83 -9.08 13.66 -0.66
C HIS A 83 -8.31 14.84 -1.28
N ALA A 84 -7.99 14.75 -2.57
CA ALA A 84 -7.29 15.80 -3.30
C ALA A 84 -8.09 17.12 -3.34
N ILE A 85 -9.41 17.06 -3.59
CA ILE A 85 -10.28 18.24 -3.59
C ILE A 85 -10.31 18.89 -2.19
N LEU A 86 -10.43 18.10 -1.14
CA LEU A 86 -10.45 18.63 0.23
C LEU A 86 -9.12 19.29 0.63
N THR A 87 -7.99 18.70 0.24
CA THR A 87 -6.68 19.12 0.74
C THR A 87 -5.94 20.10 -0.16
N VAL A 88 -6.18 20.08 -1.48
CA VAL A 88 -5.43 20.91 -2.43
C VAL A 88 -6.18 22.23 -2.73
N PRO A 89 -7.35 22.26 -3.41
CA PRO A 89 -8.02 23.53 -3.67
C PRO A 89 -8.73 24.11 -2.45
N LEU A 90 -9.29 23.29 -1.55
CA LEU A 90 -9.98 23.79 -0.36
C LEU A 90 -9.02 24.03 0.82
N GLY A 91 -7.78 23.54 0.75
CA GLY A 91 -6.76 23.77 1.77
C GLY A 91 -7.07 23.24 3.16
N LEU A 92 -7.99 22.26 3.26
CA LEU A 92 -8.38 21.68 4.55
C LEU A 92 -7.24 20.83 5.15
N SER A 93 -7.32 20.61 6.47
CA SER A 93 -6.35 19.75 7.17
C SER A 93 -6.24 18.36 6.53
N GLN A 94 -5.06 18.01 6.09
CA GLN A 94 -4.78 16.73 5.43
C GLN A 94 -5.04 15.54 6.36
N HIS A 95 -4.79 15.71 7.67
CA HIS A 95 -5.07 14.68 8.67
C HIS A 95 -6.58 14.44 8.80
N VAL A 96 -7.35 15.52 9.03
CA VAL A 96 -8.80 15.40 9.22
C VAL A 96 -9.47 14.86 7.95
N SER A 97 -9.11 15.41 6.79
CA SER A 97 -9.62 14.94 5.49
C SER A 97 -9.29 13.47 5.24
N GLY A 98 -8.06 13.04 5.54
CA GLY A 98 -7.64 11.66 5.35
C GLY A 98 -8.39 10.68 6.26
N ILE A 99 -8.54 11.01 7.55
CA ILE A 99 -9.34 10.20 8.48
C ILE A 99 -10.81 10.15 8.02
N GLY A 100 -11.37 11.29 7.59
CA GLY A 100 -12.73 11.35 7.05
C GLY A 100 -12.90 10.45 5.83
N VAL A 101 -11.94 10.45 4.89
CA VAL A 101 -11.94 9.56 3.71
C VAL A 101 -11.83 8.10 4.15
N THR A 102 -10.97 7.76 5.12
CA THR A 102 -10.87 6.39 5.66
C THR A 102 -12.22 5.89 6.19
N LEU A 103 -12.86 6.68 7.06
CA LEU A 103 -14.15 6.29 7.64
C LEU A 103 -15.23 6.17 6.57
N PHE A 104 -15.31 7.13 5.66
CA PHE A 104 -16.29 7.12 4.57
C PHE A 104 -16.08 5.94 3.61
N ALA A 105 -14.86 5.73 3.12
CA ALA A 105 -14.53 4.64 2.19
C ALA A 105 -14.79 3.26 2.81
N THR A 106 -14.40 3.06 4.07
CA THR A 106 -14.62 1.81 4.80
C THR A 106 -16.11 1.55 5.01
N SER A 107 -16.84 2.54 5.53
CA SER A 107 -18.27 2.41 5.81
C SER A 107 -19.09 2.21 4.54
N LEU A 108 -18.78 2.93 3.47
CA LEU A 108 -19.44 2.78 2.17
C LEU A 108 -19.18 1.40 1.58
N SER A 109 -17.94 0.90 1.66
CA SER A 109 -17.59 -0.44 1.18
C SER A 109 -18.37 -1.52 1.92
N TYR A 110 -18.45 -1.42 3.24
CA TYR A 110 -19.22 -2.38 4.05
C TYR A 110 -20.72 -2.28 3.80
N PHE A 111 -21.25 -1.07 3.61
CA PHE A 111 -22.64 -0.86 3.27
C PHE A 111 -23.00 -1.48 1.92
N ILE A 112 -22.19 -1.23 0.87
CA ILE A 112 -22.40 -1.81 -0.46
C ILE A 112 -22.35 -3.34 -0.39
N TYR A 113 -21.32 -3.91 0.26
CA TYR A 113 -21.18 -5.35 0.41
C TYR A 113 -22.40 -5.97 1.10
N ARG A 114 -22.84 -5.39 2.22
CA ARG A 114 -23.98 -5.90 3.00
C ARG A 114 -25.31 -5.76 2.25
N THR A 115 -25.49 -4.70 1.47
CA THR A 115 -26.69 -4.50 0.67
C THR A 115 -26.76 -5.44 -0.54
N ALA A 116 -25.61 -5.70 -1.16
CA ALA A 116 -25.53 -6.63 -2.29
C ALA A 116 -25.68 -8.10 -1.87
N LEU A 117 -25.33 -8.43 -0.60
CA LEU A 117 -25.29 -9.79 -0.07
C LEU A 117 -25.95 -9.86 1.32
N PRO A 118 -27.28 -9.64 1.45
CA PRO A 118 -27.96 -9.54 2.74
C PRO A 118 -27.98 -10.87 3.52
N ASP A 119 -28.09 -12.00 2.81
CA ASP A 119 -28.37 -13.32 3.39
C ASP A 119 -27.14 -14.27 3.39
N VAL A 120 -25.94 -13.74 3.17
CA VAL A 120 -24.74 -14.57 3.07
C VAL A 120 -24.16 -14.85 4.46
N SER A 121 -24.12 -16.12 4.84
CA SER A 121 -23.54 -16.58 6.12
C SER A 121 -22.01 -16.69 6.09
N SER A 122 -21.42 -16.88 4.92
CA SER A 122 -19.95 -16.93 4.72
C SER A 122 -19.58 -16.14 3.47
N PRO A 123 -18.42 -15.41 3.47
CA PRO A 123 -18.00 -14.62 2.33
C PRO A 123 -17.89 -15.47 1.06
N PRO A 124 -18.54 -15.07 -0.06
CA PRO A 124 -18.39 -15.77 -1.33
C PRO A 124 -16.95 -15.72 -1.82
N ARG A 125 -16.47 -16.85 -2.35
CA ARG A 125 -15.14 -16.96 -2.93
C ARG A 125 -15.17 -16.68 -4.42
N ILE A 126 -14.07 -16.12 -4.92
CA ILE A 126 -13.82 -15.93 -6.35
C ILE A 126 -12.63 -16.79 -6.77
N ASP A 127 -12.54 -17.09 -8.05
CA ASP A 127 -11.35 -17.70 -8.63
C ASP A 127 -10.23 -16.65 -8.66
N ALA A 128 -9.33 -16.71 -7.67
CA ALA A 128 -8.28 -15.73 -7.50
C ALA A 128 -7.07 -16.00 -8.41
N PHE A 129 -6.17 -15.02 -8.51
CA PHE A 129 -4.90 -15.18 -9.22
C PHE A 129 -4.10 -16.33 -8.65
N GLN A 130 -3.72 -17.27 -9.51
CA GLN A 130 -2.80 -18.34 -9.16
C GLN A 130 -1.35 -17.86 -9.29
N PRO A 131 -0.41 -18.44 -8.51
CA PRO A 131 1.00 -18.20 -8.70
C PRO A 131 1.43 -18.55 -10.13
N LEU A 132 2.27 -17.72 -10.73
CA LEU A 132 2.85 -17.97 -12.04
C LEU A 132 4.09 -18.89 -11.89
N ASP A 133 4.12 -19.95 -12.65
CA ASP A 133 5.34 -20.75 -12.84
C ASP A 133 6.10 -20.23 -14.06
N ILE A 134 7.18 -19.47 -13.82
CA ILE A 134 8.01 -18.96 -14.90
C ILE A 134 9.02 -20.05 -15.27
N PRO A 135 8.94 -20.63 -16.49
CA PRO A 135 9.85 -21.72 -16.90
C PRO A 135 11.30 -21.35 -16.66
N VAL A 136 12.13 -22.33 -16.23
CA VAL A 136 13.54 -22.19 -15.90
C VAL A 136 13.82 -21.38 -14.63
N LEU A 137 13.16 -20.24 -14.39
CA LEU A 137 13.41 -19.38 -13.23
C LEU A 137 12.76 -19.94 -11.95
N SER A 138 11.60 -20.59 -12.08
CA SER A 138 10.91 -21.24 -10.94
C SER A 138 11.65 -22.49 -10.44
N GLU A 139 12.50 -23.09 -11.27
CA GLU A 139 13.29 -24.29 -10.93
C GLU A 139 14.59 -23.97 -10.17
N LEU A 140 14.98 -22.68 -10.10
CA LEU A 140 16.18 -22.28 -9.36
C LEU A 140 16.02 -22.60 -7.86
N PRO A 141 16.99 -23.33 -7.27
CA PRO A 141 16.90 -23.66 -5.85
C PRO A 141 16.87 -22.37 -5.02
N PHE A 142 15.99 -22.30 -4.03
CA PHE A 142 15.75 -21.18 -3.12
C PHE A 142 15.12 -19.94 -3.78
N ILE A 143 15.71 -19.37 -4.83
CA ILE A 143 15.22 -18.13 -5.48
C ILE A 143 13.95 -18.39 -6.30
N GLY A 144 13.83 -19.55 -6.93
CA GLY A 144 12.67 -19.93 -7.74
C GLY A 144 11.36 -19.84 -6.95
N PRO A 145 11.18 -20.65 -5.92
CA PRO A 145 9.96 -20.60 -5.09
C PRO A 145 9.79 -19.26 -4.36
N ALA A 146 10.87 -18.62 -3.92
CA ALA A 146 10.81 -17.38 -3.17
C ALA A 146 10.31 -16.19 -4.01
N LEU A 147 10.79 -16.06 -5.26
CA LEU A 147 10.56 -14.85 -6.07
C LEU A 147 9.73 -15.12 -7.34
N PHE A 148 9.87 -16.28 -7.97
CA PHE A 148 9.29 -16.54 -9.29
C PHE A 148 8.00 -17.37 -9.26
N GLN A 149 7.60 -17.92 -8.10
CA GLN A 149 6.31 -18.56 -7.89
C GLN A 149 5.37 -17.64 -7.12
N GLN A 150 5.13 -16.44 -7.66
CA GLN A 150 4.27 -15.43 -7.04
C GLN A 150 3.08 -15.10 -7.95
N THR A 151 2.05 -14.47 -7.38
CA THR A 151 0.88 -14.05 -8.17
C THR A 151 1.23 -12.88 -9.09
N PRO A 152 0.49 -12.68 -10.21
CA PRO A 152 0.69 -11.56 -11.13
C PRO A 152 0.72 -10.19 -10.45
N LEU A 153 -0.09 -10.00 -9.40
CA LEU A 153 -0.13 -8.75 -8.65
C LEU A 153 1.16 -8.48 -7.85
N THR A 154 1.87 -9.52 -7.40
CA THR A 154 3.19 -9.35 -6.76
C THR A 154 4.20 -8.80 -7.77
N PHE A 155 4.22 -9.33 -9.00
CA PHE A 155 5.09 -8.79 -10.06
C PHE A 155 4.72 -7.37 -10.44
N LEU A 156 3.41 -7.05 -10.47
CA LEU A 156 2.94 -5.68 -10.70
C LEU A 156 3.43 -4.74 -9.59
N ALA A 157 3.39 -5.16 -8.31
CA ALA A 157 3.91 -4.36 -7.21
C ALA A 157 5.41 -4.06 -7.36
N LEU A 158 6.22 -5.09 -7.67
CA LEU A 158 7.66 -4.92 -7.91
C LEU A 158 7.93 -4.03 -9.12
N PHE A 159 7.18 -4.19 -10.21
CA PHE A 159 7.25 -3.32 -11.38
C PHE A 159 6.95 -1.86 -11.01
N LEU A 160 5.91 -1.60 -10.21
CA LEU A 160 5.54 -0.24 -9.78
C LEU A 160 6.62 0.42 -8.91
N VAL A 161 7.38 -0.33 -8.12
CA VAL A 161 8.56 0.21 -7.42
C VAL A 161 9.58 0.75 -8.42
N LEU A 162 9.91 -0.05 -9.43
CA LEU A 162 10.88 0.33 -10.47
C LEU A 162 10.36 1.49 -11.33
N ALA A 163 9.10 1.44 -11.74
CA ALA A 163 8.45 2.49 -12.51
C ALA A 163 8.40 3.81 -11.73
N THR A 164 8.05 3.77 -10.44
CA THR A 164 8.04 4.96 -9.57
C THR A 164 9.44 5.52 -9.40
N ALA A 165 10.45 4.68 -9.18
CA ALA A 165 11.84 5.11 -9.10
C ALA A 165 12.29 5.76 -10.42
N TYR A 166 11.95 5.17 -11.56
CA TYR A 166 12.26 5.74 -12.87
C TYR A 166 11.57 7.09 -13.07
N VAL A 167 10.26 7.17 -12.81
CA VAL A 167 9.48 8.39 -12.94
C VAL A 167 10.07 9.50 -12.05
N LEU A 168 10.27 9.22 -10.75
CA LEU A 168 10.76 10.24 -9.81
C LEU A 168 12.18 10.72 -10.12
N TYR A 169 13.08 9.86 -10.58
CA TYR A 169 14.49 10.21 -10.70
C TYR A 169 14.98 10.45 -12.14
N ARG A 170 14.17 10.08 -13.15
CA ARG A 170 14.61 10.11 -14.55
C ARG A 170 13.67 10.89 -15.47
N THR A 171 12.55 11.44 -14.97
CA THR A 171 11.58 12.17 -15.81
C THR A 171 11.35 13.61 -15.35
N PRO A 172 10.97 14.52 -16.26
CA PRO A 172 10.58 15.90 -15.90
C PRO A 172 9.38 15.93 -14.94
N LEU A 173 8.44 14.99 -15.08
CA LEU A 173 7.30 14.86 -14.18
C LEU A 173 7.76 14.58 -12.74
N GLY A 174 8.68 13.64 -12.55
CA GLY A 174 9.22 13.32 -11.24
C GLY A 174 9.97 14.50 -10.62
N LEU A 175 10.72 15.25 -11.41
CA LEU A 175 11.35 16.48 -10.95
C LEU A 175 10.30 17.51 -10.49
N ALA A 176 9.23 17.70 -11.28
CA ALA A 176 8.13 18.59 -10.91
C ALA A 176 7.41 18.16 -9.63
N ILE A 177 7.15 16.86 -9.44
CA ILE A 177 6.56 16.30 -8.22
C ILE A 177 7.43 16.64 -7.00
N GLN A 178 8.73 16.37 -7.07
CA GLN A 178 9.67 16.66 -5.97
C GLN A 178 9.77 18.17 -5.70
N ALA A 179 9.89 18.97 -6.75
CA ALA A 179 9.96 20.42 -6.63
C ALA A 179 8.70 21.02 -5.97
N VAL A 180 7.51 20.52 -6.30
CA VAL A 180 6.26 20.94 -5.65
C VAL A 180 6.22 20.55 -4.16
N GLY A 181 6.80 19.41 -3.80
CA GLY A 181 6.91 18.99 -2.41
C GLY A 181 7.93 19.78 -1.59
N ASP A 182 8.94 20.36 -2.25
CA ASP A 182 9.98 21.13 -1.56
C ASP A 182 9.71 22.65 -1.58
N ASN A 183 9.33 23.20 -2.73
CA ASN A 183 9.05 24.63 -2.89
C ASN A 183 7.98 24.88 -3.98
N PRO A 184 6.70 24.83 -3.63
CA PRO A 184 5.61 25.03 -4.59
C PRO A 184 5.61 26.41 -5.25
N ALA A 185 6.04 27.48 -4.53
CA ALA A 185 6.11 28.81 -5.09
C ALA A 185 7.14 28.93 -6.22
N ALA A 186 8.27 28.24 -6.10
CA ALA A 186 9.27 28.17 -7.17
C ALA A 186 8.75 27.45 -8.41
N VAL A 187 7.93 26.40 -8.23
CA VAL A 187 7.30 25.67 -9.34
C VAL A 187 6.27 26.54 -10.06
N GLU A 188 5.48 27.30 -9.32
CA GLU A 188 4.53 28.26 -9.91
C GLU A 188 5.22 29.34 -10.74
N SER A 189 6.35 29.87 -10.26
CA SER A 189 7.13 30.88 -10.99
C SER A 189 7.68 30.37 -12.33
N GLN A 190 7.82 29.06 -12.51
CA GLN A 190 8.17 28.40 -13.77
C GLN A 190 6.96 28.10 -14.66
N GLY A 191 5.75 28.54 -14.29
CA GLY A 191 4.53 28.37 -15.06
C GLY A 191 3.86 26.99 -14.92
N LEU A 192 4.33 26.13 -14.01
CA LEU A 192 3.70 24.83 -13.76
C LEU A 192 2.59 24.96 -12.72
N SER A 193 1.50 24.19 -12.92
CA SER A 193 0.38 24.20 -11.99
C SER A 193 0.64 23.29 -10.78
N VAL A 194 0.88 23.89 -9.62
CA VAL A 194 1.03 23.18 -8.33
C VAL A 194 -0.24 22.35 -8.01
N TYR A 195 -1.43 22.93 -8.25
CA TYR A 195 -2.70 22.24 -8.03
C TYR A 195 -2.83 20.95 -8.88
N ALA A 196 -2.54 21.04 -10.18
CA ALA A 196 -2.65 19.88 -11.07
C ALA A 196 -1.68 18.77 -10.67
N ILE A 197 -0.44 19.12 -10.29
CA ILE A 197 0.58 18.15 -9.87
C ILE A 197 0.16 17.49 -8.55
N ARG A 198 -0.22 18.26 -7.52
CA ARG A 198 -0.67 17.72 -6.24
C ARG A 198 -1.91 16.84 -6.39
N MET A 199 -2.93 17.31 -7.11
CA MET A 199 -4.14 16.53 -7.34
C MET A 199 -3.85 15.25 -8.12
N GLY A 200 -3.09 15.33 -9.19
CA GLY A 200 -2.73 14.17 -10.01
C GLY A 200 -1.94 13.12 -9.23
N THR A 201 -0.99 13.53 -8.40
CA THR A 201 -0.22 12.61 -7.55
C THR A 201 -1.06 11.94 -6.47
N VAL A 202 -2.01 12.67 -5.85
CA VAL A 202 -2.91 12.09 -4.85
C VAL A 202 -3.86 11.07 -5.49
N VAL A 203 -4.43 11.37 -6.65
CA VAL A 203 -5.30 10.45 -7.39
C VAL A 203 -4.53 9.20 -7.83
N ALA A 204 -3.36 9.38 -8.46
CA ALA A 204 -2.53 8.26 -8.92
C ALA A 204 -2.02 7.40 -7.76
N GLY A 205 -1.53 8.03 -6.68
CA GLY A 205 -1.08 7.34 -5.48
C GLY A 205 -2.21 6.54 -4.82
N SER A 206 -3.41 7.12 -4.73
CA SER A 206 -4.59 6.44 -4.18
C SER A 206 -5.04 5.26 -5.04
N ALA A 207 -4.97 5.37 -6.38
CA ALA A 207 -5.22 4.25 -7.28
C ALA A 207 -4.25 3.09 -7.00
N ILE A 208 -2.96 3.37 -6.81
CA ILE A 208 -1.94 2.38 -6.45
C ILE A 208 -2.22 1.77 -5.07
N MET A 209 -2.58 2.60 -4.07
CA MET A 209 -2.96 2.11 -2.73
C MET A 209 -4.10 1.09 -2.80
N ALA A 210 -5.13 1.35 -3.59
CA ALA A 210 -6.29 0.47 -3.76
C ALA A 210 -5.91 -0.91 -4.32
N LEU A 211 -4.85 -1.00 -5.13
CA LEU A 211 -4.32 -2.28 -5.61
C LEU A 211 -3.79 -3.17 -4.46
N GLY A 212 -3.31 -2.56 -3.37
CA GLY A 212 -2.97 -3.30 -2.16
C GLY A 212 -4.19 -4.00 -1.54
N GLY A 213 -5.35 -3.33 -1.54
CA GLY A 213 -6.61 -3.94 -1.15
C GLY A 213 -7.06 -5.04 -2.11
N ALA A 214 -6.98 -4.78 -3.42
CA ALA A 214 -7.28 -5.76 -4.46
C ALA A 214 -6.42 -7.02 -4.35
N PHE A 215 -5.14 -6.88 -4.01
CA PHE A 215 -4.27 -8.03 -3.73
C PHE A 215 -4.82 -8.91 -2.60
N LEU A 216 -5.33 -8.30 -1.52
CA LEU A 216 -5.86 -9.07 -0.39
C LEU A 216 -7.03 -9.96 -0.82
N THR A 217 -7.95 -9.47 -1.66
CA THR A 217 -9.11 -10.23 -2.10
C THR A 217 -8.87 -11.13 -3.30
N MET A 218 -8.00 -10.74 -4.23
CA MET A 218 -7.81 -11.46 -5.50
C MET A 218 -6.53 -12.31 -5.55
N SER A 219 -5.72 -12.32 -4.46
CA SER A 219 -4.48 -13.13 -4.43
C SER A 219 -4.21 -13.77 -3.07
N ALA A 220 -4.74 -13.23 -1.97
CA ALA A 220 -4.41 -13.71 -0.64
C ALA A 220 -5.54 -14.51 0.05
N PHE A 221 -6.80 -14.03 -0.05
CA PHE A 221 -7.91 -14.57 0.72
C PHE A 221 -9.07 -15.08 -0.14
N ASP A 222 -9.10 -14.81 -1.44
CA ASP A 222 -10.12 -15.23 -2.42
C ASP A 222 -11.55 -14.73 -2.10
N ALA A 223 -11.70 -13.87 -1.11
CA ALA A 223 -12.97 -13.36 -0.61
C ALA A 223 -12.81 -11.98 0.02
N PHE A 224 -13.93 -11.24 0.12
CA PHE A 224 -14.00 -10.00 0.90
C PHE A 224 -14.69 -10.25 2.24
N PHE A 225 -14.12 -9.76 3.33
CA PHE A 225 -14.72 -9.79 4.66
C PHE A 225 -14.35 -8.53 5.46
N PHE A 226 -15.18 -8.21 6.44
CA PHE A 226 -15.00 -7.00 7.26
C PHE A 226 -13.71 -7.06 8.08
N GLY A 227 -12.98 -5.95 8.11
CA GLY A 227 -11.73 -5.85 8.87
C GLY A 227 -10.50 -6.49 8.22
N MET A 228 -10.59 -7.02 6.99
CA MET A 228 -9.49 -7.73 6.35
C MET A 228 -8.20 -6.92 6.14
N VAL A 229 -8.31 -5.60 6.04
CA VAL A 229 -7.14 -4.70 5.89
C VAL A 229 -6.33 -4.65 7.18
N ASN A 230 -7.01 -4.62 8.33
CA ASN A 230 -6.43 -4.78 9.67
C ASN A 230 -5.20 -3.90 9.94
N GLY A 231 -5.30 -2.60 9.65
CA GLY A 231 -4.26 -1.62 9.96
C GLY A 231 -3.07 -1.57 8.99
N ARG A 232 -3.08 -2.35 7.90
CA ARG A 232 -1.98 -2.35 6.90
C ARG A 232 -1.76 -0.99 6.28
N GLY A 233 -2.82 -0.19 6.09
CA GLY A 233 -2.69 1.18 5.61
C GLY A 233 -1.89 2.08 6.56
N TRP A 234 -2.11 1.97 7.86
CA TRP A 234 -1.35 2.73 8.86
C TRP A 234 0.12 2.32 8.90
N ILE A 235 0.40 1.02 8.74
CA ILE A 235 1.76 0.52 8.61
C ILE A 235 2.46 1.14 7.39
N CYS A 236 1.77 1.30 6.26
CA CYS A 236 2.32 1.90 5.05
C CYS A 236 2.78 3.34 5.27
N ILE A 237 2.06 4.13 6.08
CA ILE A 237 2.47 5.49 6.45
C ILE A 237 3.79 5.47 7.23
N ALA A 238 3.89 4.61 8.25
CA ALA A 238 5.11 4.43 9.01
C ALA A 238 6.29 3.99 8.12
N LEU A 239 6.03 3.07 7.18
CA LEU A 239 7.02 2.59 6.23
C LEU A 239 7.45 3.68 5.23
N THR A 240 6.58 4.63 4.85
CA THR A 240 6.94 5.77 3.99
C THR A 240 7.98 6.67 4.67
N VAL A 241 7.79 6.95 5.95
CA VAL A 241 8.77 7.69 6.77
C VAL A 241 10.07 6.89 6.91
N PHE A 242 9.98 5.59 7.22
CA PHE A 242 11.13 4.69 7.27
C PHE A 242 11.92 4.69 5.96
N ALA A 243 11.23 4.67 4.83
CA ALA A 243 11.83 4.71 3.50
C ALA A 243 12.48 6.06 3.17
N SER A 244 12.29 7.11 3.99
CA SER A 244 12.70 8.48 3.66
C SER A 244 12.24 8.88 2.26
N TRP A 245 11.01 8.53 1.91
CA TRP A 245 10.40 8.80 0.59
C TRP A 245 11.21 8.31 -0.63
N ARG A 246 11.95 7.20 -0.49
CA ARG A 246 12.74 6.57 -1.56
C ARG A 246 12.16 5.21 -1.93
N PRO A 247 11.75 4.96 -3.20
CA PRO A 247 11.10 3.71 -3.61
C PRO A 247 11.89 2.44 -3.29
N GLY A 248 13.21 2.45 -3.49
CA GLY A 248 14.06 1.29 -3.15
C GLY A 248 14.10 0.99 -1.66
N LYS A 249 14.14 2.02 -0.80
CA LYS A 249 14.05 1.82 0.66
C LYS A 249 12.65 1.39 1.09
N ALA A 250 11.59 1.85 0.39
CA ALA A 250 10.22 1.44 0.61
C ALA A 250 10.05 -0.07 0.38
N LEU A 251 10.64 -0.60 -0.69
CA LEU A 251 10.67 -2.04 -0.96
C LEU A 251 11.36 -2.82 0.17
N ILE A 252 12.56 -2.37 0.58
CA ILE A 252 13.31 -3.02 1.67
C ILE A 252 12.49 -2.99 2.97
N GLY A 253 11.89 -1.84 3.31
CA GLY A 253 11.05 -1.71 4.49
C GLY A 253 9.83 -2.64 4.47
N ALA A 254 9.13 -2.71 3.34
CA ALA A 254 7.99 -3.60 3.18
C ALA A 254 8.39 -5.09 3.27
N LEU A 255 9.53 -5.47 2.68
CA LEU A 255 10.05 -6.83 2.78
C LEU A 255 10.49 -7.19 4.20
N LEU A 256 11.16 -6.29 4.90
CA LEU A 256 11.52 -6.49 6.31
C LEU A 256 10.28 -6.70 7.15
N PHE A 257 9.25 -5.85 6.98
CA PHE A 257 8.02 -5.98 7.71
C PHE A 257 7.28 -7.28 7.37
N GLY A 258 7.20 -7.64 6.09
CA GLY A 258 6.62 -8.91 5.63
C GLY A 258 7.37 -10.13 6.15
N ALA A 259 8.70 -10.06 6.24
CA ALA A 259 9.53 -11.13 6.82
C ALA A 259 9.28 -11.27 8.33
N PHE A 260 9.12 -10.15 9.05
CA PHE A 260 8.77 -10.20 10.47
C PHE A 260 7.38 -10.78 10.71
N ASP A 261 6.40 -10.41 9.90
CA ASP A 261 5.04 -10.94 10.00
C ASP A 261 5.01 -12.45 9.66
N ALA A 262 5.73 -12.88 8.63
CA ALA A 262 5.90 -14.30 8.30
C ALA A 262 6.61 -15.07 9.42
N PHE A 263 7.62 -14.48 10.05
CA PHE A 263 8.33 -15.07 11.18
C PHE A 263 7.44 -15.21 12.40
N GLN A 264 6.67 -14.18 12.72
CA GLN A 264 5.71 -14.17 13.82
C GLN A 264 4.70 -15.31 13.69
N VAL A 265 4.10 -15.50 12.50
CA VAL A 265 3.12 -16.56 12.27
C VAL A 265 3.74 -17.94 12.51
N ARG A 266 4.96 -18.17 12.05
CA ARG A 266 5.66 -19.45 12.29
C ARG A 266 6.04 -19.64 13.76
N LEU A 267 6.54 -18.59 14.41
CA LEU A 267 6.89 -18.65 15.82
C LEU A 267 5.65 -18.94 16.68
N GLN A 268 4.49 -18.40 16.32
CA GLN A 268 3.23 -18.67 17.01
C GLN A 268 2.81 -20.15 16.90
N THR A 269 3.08 -20.82 15.79
CA THR A 269 2.79 -22.25 15.62
C THR A 269 3.70 -23.14 16.47
N GLU A 270 4.96 -22.74 16.68
CA GLU A 270 5.95 -23.52 17.44
C GLU A 270 5.85 -23.28 18.96
N VAL A 271 5.66 -22.02 19.38
CA VAL A 271 5.77 -21.61 20.80
C VAL A 271 4.44 -21.15 21.38
N GLY A 272 3.36 -21.14 20.58
CA GLY A 272 2.05 -20.59 20.97
C GLY A 272 1.37 -21.25 22.17
N SER A 273 1.86 -22.41 22.61
CA SER A 273 1.39 -23.06 23.86
C SER A 273 1.85 -22.35 25.14
N PHE A 274 2.91 -21.55 25.09
CA PHE A 274 3.51 -20.90 26.25
C PHE A 274 3.26 -19.38 26.31
N ILE A 275 2.98 -18.74 25.17
CA ILE A 275 2.82 -17.28 25.06
C ILE A 275 1.48 -16.96 24.43
N PRO A 276 0.68 -16.04 25.02
CA PRO A 276 -0.59 -15.61 24.42
C PRO A 276 -0.41 -15.09 22.99
N GLY A 277 -1.26 -15.50 22.05
CA GLY A 277 -1.17 -15.11 20.64
C GLY A 277 -1.15 -13.60 20.40
N GLN A 278 -1.76 -12.82 21.29
CA GLN A 278 -1.76 -11.36 21.26
C GLN A 278 -0.36 -10.74 21.31
N VAL A 279 0.57 -11.38 22.04
CA VAL A 279 1.96 -10.89 22.13
C VAL A 279 2.66 -10.98 20.77
N PHE A 280 2.40 -12.05 20.04
CA PHE A 280 2.93 -12.20 18.68
C PHE A 280 2.36 -11.15 17.73
N LEU A 281 1.06 -10.86 17.81
CA LEU A 281 0.41 -9.83 16.99
C LEU A 281 0.95 -8.41 17.25
N MET A 282 1.52 -8.14 18.42
CA MET A 282 2.16 -6.85 18.73
C MET A 282 3.55 -6.69 18.09
N MET A 283 4.26 -7.78 17.78
CA MET A 283 5.64 -7.73 17.30
C MET A 283 5.88 -6.83 16.09
N PRO A 284 5.08 -6.90 14.99
CA PRO A 284 5.28 -6.04 13.83
C PRO A 284 5.13 -4.55 14.17
N TYR A 285 4.22 -4.19 15.07
CA TYR A 285 4.00 -2.80 15.49
C TYR A 285 5.15 -2.29 16.37
N ILE A 286 5.64 -3.11 17.30
CA ILE A 286 6.82 -2.78 18.12
C ILE A 286 8.03 -2.55 17.20
N LEU A 287 8.22 -3.41 16.20
CA LEU A 287 9.29 -3.23 15.22
C LEU A 287 9.15 -1.94 14.43
N SER A 288 7.93 -1.60 14.00
CA SER A 288 7.66 -0.34 13.30
C SER A 288 8.05 0.87 14.14
N ILE A 289 7.69 0.86 15.42
CA ILE A 289 8.05 1.93 16.38
C ILE A 289 9.56 2.00 16.54
N ALA A 290 10.22 0.86 16.75
CA ALA A 290 11.68 0.80 16.91
C ALA A 290 12.39 1.30 15.65
N ALA A 291 11.94 0.87 14.46
CA ALA A 291 12.47 1.32 13.18
C ALA A 291 12.29 2.83 12.99
N LEU A 292 11.11 3.37 13.35
CA LEU A 292 10.84 4.81 13.30
C LEU A 292 11.77 5.60 14.23
N ILE A 293 12.01 5.15 15.46
CA ILE A 293 12.92 5.81 16.40
C ILE A 293 14.33 5.93 15.83
N VAL A 294 14.80 4.88 15.14
CA VAL A 294 16.15 4.85 14.55
C VAL A 294 16.25 5.74 13.32
N VAL A 295 15.23 5.69 12.43
CA VAL A 295 15.29 6.32 11.11
C VAL A 295 14.76 7.75 11.10
N ALA A 296 13.76 8.08 11.94
CA ALA A 296 13.08 9.39 11.91
C ALA A 296 14.04 10.57 12.12
N ARG A 297 15.13 10.39 12.88
CA ARG A 297 16.17 11.41 13.09
C ARG A 297 16.96 11.77 11.82
N ARG A 298 16.93 10.91 10.79
CA ARG A 298 17.68 11.06 9.53
C ARG A 298 16.76 11.12 8.31
N ALA A 299 15.45 11.17 8.52
CA ALA A 299 14.48 11.21 7.44
C ALA A 299 14.48 12.60 6.78
N ASP A 300 14.68 12.61 5.47
CA ASP A 300 14.68 13.81 4.64
C ASP A 300 13.27 13.98 4.04
N TYR A 301 12.38 14.66 4.78
CA TYR A 301 11.00 14.85 4.39
C TYR A 301 10.81 16.04 3.44
N PRO A 302 9.82 16.01 2.53
CA PRO A 302 9.50 17.15 1.66
C PRO A 302 9.10 18.38 2.49
N ARG A 303 9.71 19.52 2.24
CA ARG A 303 9.57 20.73 3.09
C ARG A 303 8.15 21.30 3.11
N ALA A 304 7.41 21.15 2.02
CA ALA A 304 6.03 21.60 1.91
C ALA A 304 5.01 20.50 2.23
N LEU A 305 5.44 19.37 2.85
CA LEU A 305 4.53 18.34 3.32
C LEU A 305 3.63 18.91 4.43
N LEU A 306 2.33 18.62 4.35
CA LEU A 306 1.30 19.15 5.25
C LEU A 306 1.02 20.66 5.15
N VAL A 307 1.73 21.38 4.31
CA VAL A 307 1.54 22.83 4.15
C VAL A 307 0.52 23.07 3.03
N PRO A 308 -0.65 23.69 3.33
CA PRO A 308 -1.58 24.15 2.31
C PRO A 308 -0.88 25.15 1.38
N TYR A 309 -1.20 25.08 0.10
CA TYR A 309 -0.67 26.01 -0.88
C TYR A 309 -1.79 26.87 -1.44
N PHE A 310 -1.64 28.19 -1.39
CA PHE A 310 -2.55 29.14 -1.98
C PHE A 310 -1.79 30.01 -2.97
N ARG A 311 -2.35 30.17 -4.16
CA ARG A 311 -1.75 30.93 -5.25
C ARG A 311 -1.54 32.40 -4.82
N GLY A 312 -0.30 32.91 -5.02
CA GLY A 312 0.05 34.30 -4.72
C GLY A 312 0.34 34.61 -3.25
N GLN A 313 0.31 33.65 -2.34
CA GLN A 313 0.85 33.83 -0.99
C GLN A 313 2.38 33.73 -1.02
N ARG A 314 3.04 34.79 -0.51
CA ARG A 314 4.51 34.86 -0.32
C ARG A 314 4.85 34.56 1.13
#